data_e76edd7c55f8cddf402ef4799ed11394
#
_entry.id   e76edd7c55f8cddf402ef4799ed11394
#
_cell.length_a   1.000
_cell.length_b   1.000
_cell.length_c   1.000
_cell.angle_alpha   90.00
_cell.angle_beta   90.00
_cell.angle_gamma   90.00
#
_symmetry.space_group_name_H-M   'P 1'
#
loop_
_entity.id
_entity.type
_entity.pdbx_description
1 polymer ?
#
loop_
_entity_poly.entity_id
_entity_poly.type
_entity_poly.pdbx_seq_one_letter_code
_entity_poly.pdbx_strand_id
1 'polypeptide(L)'
;MRRRNFIRSLSIGSGAIVATPAISIPAVANTISKTRTAKELPADVIIAGAGMGGCAAAIAALRNGLRVVMTEETDWIGGQLTQQGLSCPDEHPWIESFGATQLYSDLRTAIREYYVRHYPLTEAAKTNKNLNPGSGAVSRLCHEPRVALAVLSNMLAPYLASGKLTLLLQHKIEGADINGDKVKALKAHSLQTGDKMILTAPYFIDATELGDLLPLTKTEYVTGAESRQDTHELHAAEKAEPDNNQAFTWCFAMDYLPGENHLIDKPKDYAYWQKLVPDLTPAWPGKLLSLSYSNPSTLQPKALGFDPTGKPTGQMLNLWNYRRIIDRNNFKTVELR
;
A
#
# COMPACT_ATOMS: atom_id res chain seq x y z
N MET A 1 12.95 -17.76 -22.37
CA MET A 1 13.94 -18.64 -21.68
C MET A 1 13.88 -18.38 -20.18
N ARG A 2 13.48 -19.36 -19.38
CA ARG A 2 13.33 -19.19 -17.91
C ARG A 2 14.71 -19.16 -17.25
N ARG A 3 14.96 -18.19 -16.36
CA ARG A 3 16.22 -18.01 -15.61
C ARG A 3 16.75 -19.27 -14.89
N ARG A 4 15.91 -20.23 -14.61
CA ARG A 4 16.30 -21.51 -13.96
C ARG A 4 17.13 -22.47 -14.85
N ASN A 5 17.11 -22.32 -16.16
CA ASN A 5 17.84 -23.21 -17.07
C ASN A 5 19.25 -22.73 -17.39
N PHE A 6 19.59 -21.47 -17.11
CA PHE A 6 20.93 -20.91 -17.33
C PHE A 6 21.95 -21.42 -16.31
N ILE A 7 21.55 -21.69 -15.09
CA ILE A 7 22.46 -22.14 -14.01
C ILE A 7 22.77 -23.65 -14.11
N ARG A 8 21.95 -24.47 -14.80
CA ARG A 8 22.19 -25.89 -14.97
C ARG A 8 23.17 -26.27 -16.09
N SER A 9 23.50 -25.32 -16.96
CA SER A 9 24.38 -25.58 -18.13
C SER A 9 25.87 -25.31 -17.89
N LEU A 10 26.25 -24.87 -16.69
CA LEU A 10 27.64 -24.51 -16.35
C LEU A 10 28.39 -25.54 -15.49
N SER A 11 27.80 -26.72 -15.26
CA SER A 11 28.40 -27.74 -14.38
C SER A 11 28.65 -29.10 -15.02
N ILE A 12 28.86 -29.15 -16.35
CA ILE A 12 29.31 -30.39 -17.00
C ILE A 12 30.51 -30.07 -17.89
N GLY A 13 31.70 -30.27 -17.38
CA GLY A 13 32.92 -30.20 -18.15
C GLY A 13 34.18 -30.34 -17.29
N SER A 14 34.68 -31.53 -17.22
CA SER A 14 36.04 -31.98 -16.89
C SER A 14 36.11 -32.94 -15.71
N GLY A 15 36.07 -34.24 -16.03
CA GLY A 15 36.44 -35.32 -15.15
C GLY A 15 37.94 -35.54 -15.14
N ALA A 16 38.50 -35.73 -13.95
CA ALA A 16 39.69 -36.56 -13.74
C ALA A 16 39.56 -37.16 -12.35
N ILE A 17 39.38 -38.48 -12.33
CA ILE A 17 39.33 -39.29 -11.11
C ILE A 17 40.78 -39.47 -10.65
N VAL A 18 41.15 -38.90 -9.50
CA VAL A 18 42.30 -39.33 -8.73
C VAL A 18 41.79 -39.78 -7.37
N ALA A 19 41.90 -41.11 -7.14
CA ALA A 19 41.58 -41.71 -5.85
C ALA A 19 42.67 -41.38 -4.86
N THR A 20 42.31 -40.62 -3.80
CA THR A 20 43.12 -40.47 -2.60
C THR A 20 42.31 -40.94 -1.38
N PRO A 21 42.96 -41.57 -0.38
CA PRO A 21 42.25 -42.19 0.73
C PRO A 21 41.57 -41.18 1.61
N ALA A 22 40.32 -41.48 1.99
CA ALA A 22 39.51 -40.67 2.88
C ALA A 22 40.10 -40.63 4.30
N ILE A 23 40.70 -39.51 4.66
CA ILE A 23 40.90 -39.14 6.05
C ILE A 23 39.61 -38.48 6.52
N SER A 24 38.82 -39.18 7.33
CA SER A 24 37.65 -38.63 8.01
C SER A 24 38.10 -37.68 9.12
N ILE A 25 38.10 -36.41 8.81
CA ILE A 25 38.18 -35.35 9.84
C ILE A 25 36.76 -35.17 10.36
N PRO A 26 36.50 -35.32 11.69
CA PRO A 26 35.21 -34.98 12.24
C PRO A 26 35.01 -33.45 12.06
N ALA A 27 34.07 -33.08 11.21
CA ALA A 27 33.62 -31.69 11.13
C ALA A 27 32.91 -31.35 12.43
N VAL A 28 33.65 -30.79 13.38
CA VAL A 28 33.05 -30.05 14.50
C VAL A 28 32.47 -28.79 13.88
N ALA A 29 31.20 -28.89 13.48
CA ALA A 29 30.39 -27.74 13.14
C ALA A 29 30.16 -26.96 14.46
N ASN A 30 31.12 -26.15 14.84
CA ASN A 30 30.91 -25.08 15.81
C ASN A 30 29.98 -24.06 15.11
N THR A 31 28.69 -24.32 15.16
CA THR A 31 27.67 -23.30 14.94
C THR A 31 27.78 -22.34 16.13
N ILE A 32 28.76 -21.43 16.08
CA ILE A 32 28.72 -20.23 16.89
C ILE A 32 27.53 -19.41 16.34
N SER A 33 26.35 -19.68 16.87
CA SER A 33 25.26 -18.73 16.82
C SER A 33 25.75 -17.47 17.54
N LYS A 34 26.37 -16.56 16.79
CA LYS A 34 26.60 -15.21 17.26
C LYS A 34 25.20 -14.65 17.49
N THR A 35 24.74 -14.64 18.73
CA THR A 35 23.63 -13.83 19.19
C THR A 35 23.99 -12.38 18.81
N ARG A 36 23.55 -11.92 17.64
CA ARG A 36 23.72 -10.53 17.25
C ARG A 36 22.95 -9.71 18.27
N THR A 37 23.65 -8.94 19.08
CA THR A 37 23.04 -7.95 19.98
C THR A 37 22.18 -7.02 19.12
N ALA A 38 20.91 -6.84 19.51
CA ALA A 38 20.02 -5.97 18.78
C ALA A 38 20.61 -4.55 18.74
N LYS A 39 20.64 -3.96 17.53
CA LYS A 39 21.12 -2.60 17.35
C LYS A 39 20.11 -1.61 17.90
N GLU A 40 20.54 -0.72 18.78
CA GLU A 40 19.70 0.37 19.27
C GLU A 40 19.73 1.59 18.33
N LEU A 41 18.55 2.15 18.05
CA LEU A 41 18.38 3.34 17.22
C LEU A 41 17.54 4.38 17.98
N PRO A 42 18.19 5.41 18.57
CA PRO A 42 17.49 6.49 19.25
C PRO A 42 17.01 7.56 18.27
N ALA A 43 15.83 8.12 18.52
CA ALA A 43 15.26 9.24 17.80
C ALA A 43 14.44 10.15 18.74
N ASP A 44 13.93 11.24 18.19
CA ASP A 44 12.97 12.09 18.92
C ASP A 44 11.53 11.55 18.74
N VAL A 45 11.27 10.91 17.57
CA VAL A 45 9.99 10.26 17.25
C VAL A 45 10.26 8.95 16.52
N ILE A 46 9.58 7.88 16.94
CA ILE A 46 9.49 6.62 16.18
C ILE A 46 8.11 6.55 15.52
N ILE A 47 8.09 6.25 14.22
CA ILE A 47 6.86 6.07 13.45
C ILE A 47 6.83 4.63 12.95
N ALA A 48 5.88 3.84 13.40
CA ALA A 48 5.63 2.50 12.90
C ALA A 48 4.63 2.56 11.75
N GLY A 49 5.06 2.12 10.56
CA GLY A 49 4.31 2.22 9.32
C GLY A 49 4.62 3.50 8.53
N ALA A 50 4.90 3.32 7.23
CA ALA A 50 5.17 4.41 6.30
C ALA A 50 4.08 4.57 5.23
N GLY A 51 2.82 4.28 5.59
CA GLY A 51 1.65 4.65 4.80
C GLY A 51 1.54 6.18 4.64
N MET A 52 0.46 6.67 4.07
CA MET A 52 0.27 8.14 3.89
C MET A 52 0.32 8.89 5.21
N GLY A 53 -0.31 8.35 6.27
CA GLY A 53 -0.29 8.94 7.61
C GLY A 53 1.13 8.99 8.19
N GLY A 54 1.89 7.89 8.07
CA GLY A 54 3.27 7.83 8.53
C GLY A 54 4.18 8.79 7.80
N CYS A 55 4.08 8.88 6.47
CA CYS A 55 4.82 9.86 5.68
C CYS A 55 4.48 11.31 6.06
N ALA A 56 3.21 11.63 6.27
CA ALA A 56 2.77 12.95 6.69
C ALA A 56 3.29 13.31 8.09
N ALA A 57 3.20 12.37 9.05
CA ALA A 57 3.73 12.53 10.40
C ALA A 57 5.25 12.74 10.39
N ALA A 58 5.98 11.94 9.58
CA ALA A 58 7.42 12.09 9.43
C ALA A 58 7.79 13.48 8.91
N ILE A 59 7.16 13.95 7.82
CA ILE A 59 7.44 15.28 7.27
C ILE A 59 7.12 16.38 8.28
N ALA A 60 6.01 16.27 9.02
CA ALA A 60 5.65 17.23 10.05
C ALA A 60 6.69 17.28 11.18
N ALA A 61 7.11 16.14 11.71
CA ALA A 61 8.14 16.06 12.75
C ALA A 61 9.49 16.62 12.25
N LEU A 62 9.90 16.25 11.03
CA LEU A 62 11.15 16.69 10.41
C LEU A 62 11.17 18.21 10.14
N ARG A 63 10.05 18.80 9.72
CA ARG A 63 9.90 20.26 9.56
C ARG A 63 10.03 21.01 10.89
N ASN A 64 9.66 20.37 12.00
CA ASN A 64 9.87 20.89 13.34
C ASN A 64 11.28 20.61 13.91
N GLY A 65 12.19 20.12 13.08
CA GLY A 65 13.60 19.90 13.43
C GLY A 65 13.90 18.60 14.15
N LEU A 66 12.90 17.74 14.39
CA LEU A 66 13.03 16.47 15.09
C LEU A 66 13.76 15.42 14.24
N ARG A 67 14.41 14.47 14.91
CA ARG A 67 14.97 13.26 14.28
C ARG A 67 13.92 12.16 14.33
N VAL A 68 13.72 11.49 13.20
CA VAL A 68 12.70 10.47 13.02
C VAL A 68 13.33 9.15 12.61
N VAL A 69 12.87 8.05 13.22
CA VAL A 69 13.01 6.70 12.67
C VAL A 69 11.62 6.24 12.24
N MET A 70 11.47 5.82 11.00
CA MET A 70 10.21 5.34 10.43
C MET A 70 10.41 3.94 9.86
N THR A 71 9.51 3.00 10.20
CA THR A 71 9.53 1.63 9.67
C THR A 71 8.47 1.43 8.61
N GLU A 72 8.70 0.46 7.72
CA GLU A 72 7.73 0.00 6.72
C GLU A 72 7.95 -1.49 6.46
N GLU A 73 6.88 -2.28 6.50
CA GLU A 73 6.95 -3.73 6.27
C GLU A 73 7.24 -4.08 4.82
N THR A 74 6.87 -3.22 3.89
CA THR A 74 7.09 -3.41 2.45
C THR A 74 8.37 -2.70 1.98
N ASP A 75 8.63 -2.76 0.69
CA ASP A 75 9.71 -2.04 0.03
C ASP A 75 9.29 -0.66 -0.51
N TRP A 76 8.01 -0.29 -0.35
CA TRP A 76 7.45 0.99 -0.80
C TRP A 76 6.77 1.75 0.34
N ILE A 77 7.08 3.02 0.47
CA ILE A 77 6.34 3.96 1.32
C ILE A 77 5.08 4.45 0.60
N GLY A 78 4.11 4.99 1.35
CA GLY A 78 2.91 5.63 0.80
C GLY A 78 1.64 4.79 0.86
N GLY A 79 1.73 3.52 1.32
CA GLY A 79 0.56 2.66 1.62
C GLY A 79 -0.44 2.59 0.46
N GLN A 80 -1.65 3.06 0.69
CA GLN A 80 -2.76 2.96 -0.25
C GLN A 80 -2.44 3.55 -1.64
N LEU A 81 -1.74 4.69 -1.70
CA LEU A 81 -1.44 5.34 -2.97
C LEU A 81 -0.28 4.70 -3.74
N THR A 82 0.41 3.73 -3.16
CA THR A 82 1.60 3.11 -3.73
C THR A 82 1.48 1.59 -3.75
N GLN A 83 2.03 0.91 -2.75
CA GLN A 83 2.17 -0.55 -2.71
C GLN A 83 0.84 -1.31 -2.66
N GLN A 84 -0.21 -0.73 -2.11
CA GLN A 84 -1.55 -1.33 -2.09
C GLN A 84 -2.31 -1.16 -3.41
N GLY A 85 -1.78 -0.38 -4.37
CA GLY A 85 -2.28 -0.29 -5.74
C GLY A 85 -3.56 0.53 -5.91
N LEU A 86 -3.98 1.30 -4.92
CA LEU A 86 -5.14 2.18 -4.99
C LEU A 86 -4.72 3.65 -5.05
N SER A 87 -4.09 4.04 -6.16
CA SER A 87 -3.56 5.39 -6.39
C SER A 87 -4.59 6.37 -6.98
N CYS A 88 -5.80 6.28 -6.49
CA CYS A 88 -6.92 7.17 -6.80
C CYS A 88 -7.45 7.71 -5.46
N PRO A 89 -6.93 8.83 -4.95
CA PRO A 89 -7.29 9.35 -3.64
C PRO A 89 -8.80 9.59 -3.52
N ASP A 90 -9.39 9.16 -2.42
CA ASP A 90 -10.77 9.51 -2.09
C ASP A 90 -10.81 10.94 -1.55
N GLU A 91 -11.40 11.83 -2.34
CA GLU A 91 -11.38 13.27 -2.09
C GLU A 91 -12.77 13.86 -2.26
N HIS A 92 -13.03 14.93 -1.51
CA HIS A 92 -14.27 15.67 -1.70
C HIS A 92 -14.24 16.44 -3.05
N PRO A 93 -15.42 16.78 -3.62
CA PRO A 93 -15.50 17.37 -4.97
C PRO A 93 -14.76 18.71 -5.14
N TRP A 94 -14.52 19.43 -4.05
CA TRP A 94 -13.94 20.78 -4.04
C TRP A 94 -12.43 20.81 -3.80
N ILE A 95 -11.78 19.63 -3.78
CA ILE A 95 -10.36 19.49 -3.40
C ILE A 95 -9.40 20.36 -4.23
N GLU A 96 -9.77 20.72 -5.46
CA GLU A 96 -8.96 21.58 -6.31
C GLU A 96 -9.03 23.07 -5.88
N SER A 97 -9.98 23.44 -5.06
CA SER A 97 -10.24 24.83 -4.64
C SER A 97 -9.93 25.07 -3.17
N PHE A 98 -10.29 24.15 -2.29
CA PHE A 98 -10.13 24.29 -0.84
C PHE A 98 -10.22 22.95 -0.11
N GLY A 99 -9.99 22.97 1.21
CA GLY A 99 -10.22 21.83 2.09
C GLY A 99 -9.04 20.86 2.20
N ALA A 100 -7.85 21.26 1.73
CA ALA A 100 -6.63 20.50 1.91
C ALA A 100 -5.59 21.28 2.72
N THR A 101 -4.74 20.55 3.45
CA THR A 101 -3.52 21.14 4.01
C THR A 101 -2.54 21.50 2.89
N GLN A 102 -1.65 22.45 3.15
CA GLN A 102 -0.61 22.81 2.17
C GLN A 102 0.23 21.62 1.76
N LEU A 103 0.61 20.76 2.72
CA LEU A 103 1.42 19.57 2.44
C LEU A 103 0.72 18.60 1.46
N TYR A 104 -0.59 18.41 1.61
CA TYR A 104 -1.36 17.57 0.71
C TYR A 104 -1.51 18.21 -0.69
N SER A 105 -1.72 19.53 -0.74
CA SER A 105 -1.73 20.27 -2.01
C SER A 105 -0.38 20.21 -2.72
N ASP A 106 0.72 20.30 -1.97
CA ASP A 106 2.09 20.14 -2.50
C ASP A 106 2.30 18.74 -3.11
N LEU A 107 1.83 17.69 -2.42
CA LEU A 107 1.89 16.31 -2.93
C LEU A 107 1.12 16.18 -4.25
N ARG A 108 -0.11 16.68 -4.31
CA ARG A 108 -0.95 16.65 -5.52
C ARG A 108 -0.28 17.37 -6.70
N THR A 109 0.26 18.55 -6.42
CA THR A 109 0.98 19.36 -7.41
C THR A 109 2.23 18.64 -7.90
N ALA A 110 3.01 18.09 -6.98
CA ALA A 110 4.24 17.35 -7.32
C ALA A 110 3.97 16.09 -8.17
N ILE A 111 2.85 15.38 -7.93
CA ILE A 111 2.43 14.26 -8.77
C ILE A 111 2.17 14.75 -10.21
N ARG A 112 1.42 15.83 -10.41
CA ARG A 112 1.15 16.40 -11.74
C ARG A 112 2.43 16.88 -12.44
N GLU A 113 3.30 17.57 -11.70
CA GLU A 113 4.59 18.04 -12.22
C GLU A 113 5.51 16.88 -12.61
N TYR A 114 5.44 15.74 -11.89
CA TYR A 114 6.21 14.56 -12.26
C TYR A 114 5.84 14.07 -13.67
N TYR A 115 4.53 14.00 -13.99
CA TYR A 115 4.08 13.67 -15.33
C TYR A 115 4.53 14.68 -16.37
N VAL A 116 4.41 15.97 -16.06
CA VAL A 116 4.84 17.05 -17.00
C VAL A 116 6.33 16.97 -17.32
N ARG A 117 7.15 16.57 -16.34
CA ARG A 117 8.62 16.52 -16.50
C ARG A 117 9.11 15.22 -17.16
N HIS A 118 8.44 14.10 -16.89
CA HIS A 118 9.00 12.78 -17.17
C HIS A 118 8.21 11.97 -18.21
N TYR A 119 7.02 12.40 -18.58
CA TYR A 119 6.17 11.67 -19.51
C TYR A 119 5.94 12.42 -20.82
N PRO A 120 5.80 11.71 -21.95
CA PRO A 120 5.52 12.32 -23.25
C PRO A 120 4.05 12.75 -23.35
N LEU A 121 3.65 13.74 -22.58
CA LEU A 121 2.28 14.25 -22.57
C LEU A 121 1.92 14.95 -23.89
N THR A 122 0.63 14.88 -24.27
CA THR A 122 0.07 15.76 -25.28
C THR A 122 0.13 17.22 -24.81
N GLU A 123 0.10 18.18 -25.72
CA GLU A 123 0.16 19.61 -25.35
C GLU A 123 -1.06 20.01 -24.48
N ALA A 124 -2.24 19.44 -24.76
CA ALA A 124 -3.43 19.67 -23.96
C ALA A 124 -3.27 19.15 -22.52
N ALA A 125 -2.73 17.94 -22.34
CA ALA A 125 -2.46 17.38 -21.02
C ALA A 125 -1.37 18.16 -20.27
N LYS A 126 -0.31 18.57 -20.97
CA LYS A 126 0.82 19.30 -20.40
C LYS A 126 0.44 20.69 -19.85
N THR A 127 -0.50 21.36 -20.48
CA THR A 127 -0.98 22.70 -20.09
C THR A 127 -2.14 22.65 -19.10
N ASN A 128 -2.71 21.48 -18.86
CA ASN A 128 -3.82 21.31 -17.92
C ASN A 128 -3.33 21.33 -16.47
N LYS A 129 -3.59 22.42 -15.75
CA LYS A 129 -3.23 22.57 -14.33
C LYS A 129 -3.89 21.52 -13.42
N ASN A 130 -5.06 21.03 -13.83
CA ASN A 130 -5.82 20.00 -13.11
C ASN A 130 -5.72 18.64 -13.80
N LEU A 131 -4.57 18.34 -14.39
CA LEU A 131 -4.33 17.06 -15.04
C LEU A 131 -4.70 15.89 -14.11
N ASN A 132 -5.58 15.02 -14.61
CA ASN A 132 -5.86 13.71 -14.06
C ASN A 132 -5.21 12.65 -14.96
N PRO A 133 -4.02 12.15 -14.65
CA PRO A 133 -3.27 11.28 -15.56
C PRO A 133 -4.03 10.03 -16.01
N GLY A 134 -4.81 9.46 -15.09
CA GLY A 134 -5.67 8.31 -15.35
C GLY A 134 -7.03 8.69 -15.95
N SER A 135 -7.45 9.93 -15.85
CA SER A 135 -8.84 10.36 -16.16
C SER A 135 -9.88 9.43 -15.49
N GLY A 136 -9.54 8.88 -14.32
CA GLY A 136 -10.45 8.02 -13.57
C GLY A 136 -11.63 8.82 -13.00
N ALA A 137 -12.79 8.16 -12.89
CA ALA A 137 -14.03 8.83 -12.49
C ALA A 137 -14.14 9.04 -10.97
N VAL A 138 -13.43 8.24 -10.17
CA VAL A 138 -13.54 8.25 -8.70
C VAL A 138 -12.81 9.43 -8.06
N SER A 139 -11.77 9.95 -8.70
CA SER A 139 -10.90 11.00 -8.14
C SER A 139 -10.53 12.05 -9.17
N ARG A 140 -10.21 13.25 -8.70
CA ARG A 140 -9.61 14.32 -9.52
C ARG A 140 -8.14 14.07 -9.84
N LEU A 141 -7.51 13.06 -9.22
CA LEU A 141 -6.10 12.74 -9.40
C LEU A 141 -5.89 11.21 -9.34
N CYS A 142 -6.22 10.51 -10.40
CA CYS A 142 -5.84 9.11 -10.58
C CYS A 142 -4.48 9.05 -11.26
N HIS A 143 -3.54 8.30 -10.69
CA HIS A 143 -2.15 8.27 -11.15
C HIS A 143 -1.56 6.87 -10.98
N GLU A 144 -0.37 6.65 -11.53
CA GLU A 144 0.35 5.40 -11.32
C GLU A 144 0.95 5.33 -9.91
N PRO A 145 0.89 4.18 -9.23
CA PRO A 145 1.47 4.01 -7.88
C PRO A 145 2.95 4.39 -7.81
N ARG A 146 3.73 4.09 -8.84
CA ARG A 146 5.15 4.41 -8.92
C ARG A 146 5.44 5.90 -8.94
N VAL A 147 4.53 6.70 -9.48
CA VAL A 147 4.67 8.16 -9.50
C VAL A 147 4.49 8.72 -8.09
N ALA A 148 3.49 8.25 -7.34
CA ALA A 148 3.33 8.64 -5.93
C ALA A 148 4.55 8.24 -5.10
N LEU A 149 5.08 7.02 -5.30
CA LEU A 149 6.29 6.57 -4.63
C LEU A 149 7.49 7.48 -4.91
N ALA A 150 7.72 7.83 -6.18
CA ALA A 150 8.81 8.72 -6.57
C ALA A 150 8.66 10.12 -5.95
N VAL A 151 7.45 10.66 -5.94
CA VAL A 151 7.17 11.97 -5.35
C VAL A 151 7.38 11.96 -3.83
N LEU A 152 6.83 10.98 -3.11
CA LEU A 152 7.02 10.84 -1.66
C LEU A 152 8.51 10.66 -1.32
N SER A 153 9.21 9.84 -2.08
CA SER A 153 10.65 9.64 -1.91
C SER A 153 11.43 10.95 -2.10
N ASN A 154 11.07 11.75 -3.11
CA ASN A 154 11.68 13.06 -3.33
C ASN A 154 11.38 14.06 -2.19
N MET A 155 10.16 14.03 -1.63
CA MET A 155 9.81 14.89 -0.49
C MET A 155 10.61 14.53 0.78
N LEU A 156 10.96 13.26 0.96
CA LEU A 156 11.73 12.77 2.11
C LEU A 156 13.26 12.81 1.88
N ALA A 157 13.72 12.90 0.63
CA ALA A 157 15.14 12.82 0.26
C ALA A 157 16.06 13.81 1.01
N PRO A 158 15.71 15.09 1.23
CA PRO A 158 16.55 16.01 1.99
C PRO A 158 16.80 15.58 3.44
N TYR A 159 15.79 14.95 4.05
CA TYR A 159 15.87 14.48 5.43
C TYR A 159 16.64 13.17 5.56
N LEU A 160 16.54 12.30 4.56
CA LEU A 160 17.39 11.11 4.44
C LEU A 160 18.86 11.52 4.26
N ALA A 161 19.14 12.44 3.34
CA ALA A 161 20.48 12.93 3.05
C ALA A 161 21.13 13.63 4.24
N SER A 162 20.35 14.37 5.03
CA SER A 162 20.86 15.05 6.25
C SER A 162 20.96 14.13 7.47
N GLY A 163 20.54 12.87 7.38
CA GLY A 163 20.50 11.93 8.51
C GLY A 163 19.45 12.25 9.58
N LYS A 164 18.54 13.19 9.32
CA LYS A 164 17.40 13.47 10.22
C LYS A 164 16.29 12.43 10.14
N LEU A 165 16.16 11.75 9.01
CA LEU A 165 15.26 10.61 8.83
C LEU A 165 16.09 9.34 8.65
N THR A 166 15.77 8.31 9.45
CA THR A 166 16.16 6.93 9.21
C THR A 166 14.92 6.16 8.75
N LEU A 167 14.90 5.71 7.50
CA LEU A 167 13.81 4.91 6.93
C LEU A 167 14.25 3.45 6.88
N LEU A 168 13.48 2.59 7.54
CA LEU A 168 13.71 1.16 7.64
C LEU A 168 12.62 0.43 6.82
N LEU A 169 12.88 0.20 5.54
CA LEU A 169 12.01 -0.61 4.68
C LEU A 169 12.18 -2.09 4.99
N GLN A 170 11.13 -2.87 4.79
CA GLN A 170 11.05 -4.31 5.07
C GLN A 170 11.40 -4.64 6.53
N HIS A 171 10.88 -3.79 7.43
CA HIS A 171 11.02 -3.95 8.87
C HIS A 171 9.66 -3.94 9.53
N LYS A 172 9.40 -4.97 10.34
CA LYS A 172 8.17 -5.16 11.10
C LYS A 172 8.41 -4.92 12.58
N ILE A 173 7.46 -4.24 13.23
CA ILE A 173 7.43 -4.16 14.70
C ILE A 173 6.82 -5.45 15.23
N GLU A 174 7.55 -6.14 16.12
CA GLU A 174 7.13 -7.41 16.72
C GLU A 174 6.87 -7.33 18.23
N GLY A 175 7.18 -6.20 18.85
CA GLY A 175 6.98 -6.03 20.29
C GLY A 175 7.29 -4.62 20.77
N ALA A 176 6.92 -4.37 22.02
CA ALA A 176 7.18 -3.13 22.74
C ALA A 176 7.70 -3.41 24.15
N ASP A 177 8.56 -2.52 24.63
CA ASP A 177 8.92 -2.45 26.06
C ASP A 177 8.12 -1.33 26.70
N ILE A 178 7.31 -1.67 27.70
CA ILE A 178 6.42 -0.73 28.40
C ILE A 178 6.74 -0.71 29.90
N ASN A 179 6.48 0.43 30.52
CA ASN A 179 6.57 0.59 31.97
C ASN A 179 5.37 1.41 32.45
N GLY A 180 4.36 0.71 33.01
CA GLY A 180 3.04 1.30 33.24
C GLY A 180 2.46 1.82 31.93
N ASP A 181 2.03 3.07 31.92
CA ASP A 181 1.41 3.75 30.75
C ASP A 181 2.44 4.36 29.79
N LYS A 182 3.71 4.03 29.96
CA LYS A 182 4.79 4.61 29.14
C LYS A 182 5.45 3.57 28.25
N VAL A 183 5.40 3.78 26.96
CA VAL A 183 6.21 3.05 25.97
C VAL A 183 7.67 3.50 26.09
N LYS A 184 8.60 2.57 26.19
CA LYS A 184 10.04 2.82 26.32
C LYS A 184 10.79 2.55 25.04
N ALA A 185 10.41 1.47 24.34
CA ALA A 185 11.02 1.08 23.08
C ALA A 185 10.07 0.22 22.26
N LEU A 186 10.29 0.20 20.94
CA LEU A 186 9.71 -0.78 20.04
C LEU A 186 10.80 -1.75 19.58
N LYS A 187 10.41 -3.02 19.38
CA LYS A 187 11.27 -4.06 18.84
C LYS A 187 10.92 -4.32 17.41
N ALA A 188 11.85 -4.02 16.51
CA ALA A 188 11.71 -4.25 15.08
C ALA A 188 12.64 -5.36 14.62
N HIS A 189 12.26 -6.03 13.54
CA HIS A 189 13.15 -6.96 12.83
C HIS A 189 13.09 -6.74 11.33
N SER A 190 14.20 -7.00 10.67
CA SER A 190 14.30 -7.00 9.22
C SER A 190 13.64 -8.26 8.64
N LEU A 191 12.67 -8.09 7.75
CA LEU A 191 12.03 -9.19 7.04
C LEU A 191 12.97 -9.88 6.02
N GLN A 192 14.07 -9.19 5.64
CA GLN A 192 15.08 -9.75 4.74
C GLN A 192 16.13 -10.57 5.47
N THR A 193 16.69 -10.00 6.56
CA THR A 193 17.87 -10.58 7.22
C THR A 193 17.56 -11.22 8.56
N GLY A 194 16.38 -10.93 9.15
CA GLY A 194 16.02 -11.32 10.51
C GLY A 194 16.75 -10.53 11.60
N ASP A 195 17.56 -9.51 11.23
CA ASP A 195 18.26 -8.68 12.21
C ASP A 195 17.26 -7.93 13.08
N LYS A 196 17.55 -7.90 14.38
CA LYS A 196 16.70 -7.25 15.39
C LYS A 196 17.20 -5.87 15.74
N MET A 197 16.27 -4.94 15.97
CA MET A 197 16.55 -3.56 16.35
C MET A 197 15.68 -3.15 17.53
N ILE A 198 16.21 -2.27 18.38
CA ILE A 198 15.50 -1.61 19.45
C ILE A 198 15.38 -0.14 19.11
N LEU A 199 14.17 0.35 18.94
CA LEU A 199 13.87 1.74 18.55
C LEU A 199 13.43 2.49 19.81
N THR A 200 14.18 3.53 20.20
CA THR A 200 13.93 4.29 21.43
C THR A 200 13.62 5.76 21.13
N ALA A 201 12.57 6.28 21.76
CA ALA A 201 12.17 7.68 21.64
C ALA A 201 11.29 8.12 22.82
N PRO A 202 11.12 9.45 23.04
CA PRO A 202 10.08 9.96 23.93
C PRO A 202 8.66 9.85 23.33
N TYR A 203 8.51 9.78 22.00
CA TYR A 203 7.22 9.71 21.29
C TYR A 203 7.20 8.59 20.27
N PHE A 204 6.07 7.87 20.23
CA PHE A 204 5.79 6.80 19.29
C PHE A 204 4.48 7.10 18.58
N ILE A 205 4.46 6.88 17.27
CA ILE A 205 3.27 7.06 16.42
C ILE A 205 2.96 5.72 15.79
N ASP A 206 1.74 5.23 16.01
CA ASP A 206 1.18 4.12 15.25
C ASP A 206 0.59 4.65 13.95
N ALA A 207 1.23 4.31 12.86
CA ALA A 207 0.80 4.57 11.49
C ALA A 207 0.77 3.27 10.68
N THR A 208 0.64 2.14 11.38
CA THR A 208 0.43 0.83 10.77
C THR A 208 -0.97 0.73 10.18
N GLU A 209 -1.16 -0.20 9.27
CA GLU A 209 -2.46 -0.37 8.59
C GLU A 209 -3.56 -0.91 9.53
N LEU A 210 -3.18 -1.62 10.60
CA LEU A 210 -4.12 -2.31 11.49
C LEU A 210 -4.07 -1.81 12.95
N GLY A 211 -3.30 -0.76 13.26
CA GLY A 211 -3.10 -0.32 14.63
C GLY A 211 -2.26 -1.31 15.45
N ASP A 212 -1.22 -1.89 14.82
CA ASP A 212 -0.44 -2.99 15.40
C ASP A 212 0.24 -2.63 16.73
N LEU A 213 0.53 -1.35 17.00
CA LEU A 213 1.12 -0.94 18.24
C LEU A 213 0.14 -1.02 19.42
N LEU A 214 -1.16 -0.86 19.20
CA LEU A 214 -2.15 -0.85 20.28
C LEU A 214 -2.11 -2.12 21.13
N PRO A 215 -2.22 -3.33 20.56
CA PRO A 215 -2.10 -4.56 21.36
C PRO A 215 -0.69 -4.78 21.90
N LEU A 216 0.37 -4.40 21.17
CA LEU A 216 1.75 -4.57 21.61
C LEU A 216 2.10 -3.68 22.80
N THR A 217 1.52 -2.51 22.89
CA THR A 217 1.71 -1.56 24.00
C THR A 217 0.67 -1.71 25.10
N LYS A 218 -0.33 -2.60 24.93
CA LYS A 218 -1.47 -2.79 25.82
C LYS A 218 -2.30 -1.50 25.98
N THR A 219 -2.31 -0.65 24.96
CA THR A 219 -3.18 0.52 24.88
C THR A 219 -4.61 0.06 24.66
N GLU A 220 -5.56 0.66 25.37
CA GLU A 220 -6.99 0.37 25.17
C GLU A 220 -7.42 0.79 23.76
N TYR A 221 -8.24 -0.04 23.12
CA TYR A 221 -8.84 0.26 21.82
C TYR A 221 -10.18 -0.46 21.67
N VAL A 222 -10.99 0.04 20.75
CA VAL A 222 -12.26 -0.56 20.35
C VAL A 222 -12.23 -0.93 18.88
N THR A 223 -13.07 -1.87 18.47
CA THR A 223 -13.25 -2.30 17.08
C THR A 223 -14.72 -2.22 16.71
N GLY A 224 -15.00 -2.19 15.42
CA GLY A 224 -16.36 -2.18 14.89
C GLY A 224 -17.07 -0.85 15.07
N ALA A 225 -18.41 -0.90 15.13
CA ALA A 225 -19.23 0.28 15.31
C ALA A 225 -19.44 0.60 16.79
N GLU A 226 -19.15 1.82 17.19
CA GLU A 226 -19.35 2.33 18.55
C GLU A 226 -20.83 2.65 18.82
N SER A 227 -21.24 2.68 20.09
CA SER A 227 -22.62 3.01 20.45
C SER A 227 -22.83 4.52 20.49
N ARG A 228 -24.10 4.93 20.31
CA ARG A 228 -24.51 6.33 20.51
C ARG A 228 -24.31 6.77 21.96
N GLN A 229 -24.41 5.86 22.91
CA GLN A 229 -24.19 6.18 24.32
C GLN A 229 -22.73 6.56 24.59
N ASP A 230 -21.78 5.93 23.86
CA ASP A 230 -20.35 6.17 24.05
C ASP A 230 -19.88 7.42 23.33
N THR A 231 -20.34 7.66 22.10
CA THR A 231 -19.84 8.74 21.23
C THR A 231 -20.74 9.95 21.15
N HIS A 232 -22.04 9.81 21.49
CA HIS A 232 -23.08 10.83 21.31
C HIS A 232 -23.31 11.26 19.85
N GLU A 233 -22.85 10.45 18.90
CA GLU A 233 -23.04 10.72 17.47
C GLU A 233 -24.47 10.42 17.03
N LEU A 234 -25.03 11.34 16.21
CA LEU A 234 -26.44 11.26 15.79
C LEU A 234 -26.80 9.95 15.06
N HIS A 235 -25.87 9.44 14.25
CA HIS A 235 -26.10 8.27 13.41
C HIS A 235 -25.42 7.00 13.94
N ALA A 236 -24.80 7.04 15.12
CA ALA A 236 -24.25 5.84 15.75
C ALA A 236 -25.37 4.85 16.12
N ALA A 237 -25.04 3.58 16.09
CA ALA A 237 -25.94 2.51 16.55
C ALA A 237 -26.32 2.71 18.03
N GLU A 238 -27.48 2.19 18.45
CA GLU A 238 -27.87 2.27 19.88
C GLU A 238 -26.93 1.48 20.78
N LYS A 239 -26.43 0.34 20.30
CA LYS A 239 -25.48 -0.52 20.97
C LYS A 239 -24.22 -0.67 20.15
N ALA A 240 -23.07 -0.79 20.81
CA ALA A 240 -21.82 -1.10 20.16
C ALA A 240 -21.86 -2.48 19.46
N GLU A 241 -21.27 -2.56 18.27
CA GLU A 241 -21.16 -3.76 17.44
C GLU A 241 -19.68 -4.01 17.12
N PRO A 242 -18.90 -4.63 18.04
CA PRO A 242 -17.44 -4.79 17.88
C PRO A 242 -17.01 -5.58 16.65
N ASP A 243 -17.89 -6.46 16.15
CA ASP A 243 -17.64 -7.30 14.98
C ASP A 243 -18.07 -6.62 13.65
N ASN A 244 -18.75 -5.47 13.73
CA ASN A 244 -19.17 -4.70 12.56
C ASN A 244 -18.02 -3.85 12.01
N ASN A 245 -17.03 -4.52 11.42
CA ASN A 245 -15.85 -3.89 10.84
C ASN A 245 -16.03 -3.68 9.34
N GLN A 246 -15.38 -2.66 8.81
CA GLN A 246 -15.36 -2.41 7.37
C GLN A 246 -14.66 -3.57 6.64
N ALA A 247 -15.29 -4.06 5.58
CA ALA A 247 -14.67 -5.04 4.70
C ALA A 247 -13.45 -4.45 3.98
N PHE A 248 -12.46 -5.29 3.72
CA PHE A 248 -11.29 -4.93 2.91
C PHE A 248 -11.38 -5.52 1.51
N THR A 249 -10.68 -4.91 0.56
CA THR A 249 -10.65 -5.33 -0.84
C THR A 249 -9.21 -5.55 -1.30
N TRP A 250 -8.94 -6.68 -1.95
CA TRP A 250 -7.70 -6.90 -2.64
C TRP A 250 -7.66 -6.04 -3.91
N CYS A 251 -6.60 -5.22 -4.06
CA CYS A 251 -6.40 -4.38 -5.23
C CYS A 251 -5.33 -4.99 -6.13
N PHE A 252 -5.56 -4.90 -7.44
CA PHE A 252 -4.60 -5.31 -8.46
C PHE A 252 -4.79 -4.47 -9.72
N ALA A 253 -3.72 -4.32 -10.50
CA ALA A 253 -3.77 -3.64 -11.77
C ALA A 253 -4.12 -4.61 -12.90
N MET A 254 -4.97 -4.15 -13.81
CA MET A 254 -5.31 -4.86 -15.05
C MET A 254 -5.02 -3.99 -16.27
N ASP A 255 -4.68 -4.63 -17.38
CA ASP A 255 -4.63 -3.99 -18.70
C ASP A 255 -5.49 -4.79 -19.68
N TYR A 256 -5.86 -4.14 -20.79
CA TYR A 256 -6.58 -4.76 -21.90
C TYR A 256 -5.72 -4.69 -23.16
N LEU A 257 -5.40 -5.84 -23.70
CA LEU A 257 -4.57 -6.00 -24.90
C LEU A 257 -5.43 -6.58 -26.03
N PRO A 258 -5.94 -5.72 -26.95
CA PRO A 258 -6.83 -6.17 -28.03
C PRO A 258 -6.15 -7.22 -28.92
N GLY A 259 -6.84 -8.33 -29.18
CA GLY A 259 -6.35 -9.39 -30.04
C GLY A 259 -5.43 -10.41 -29.37
N GLU A 260 -5.09 -10.23 -28.09
CA GLU A 260 -4.31 -11.20 -27.33
C GLU A 260 -5.20 -12.12 -26.50
N ASN A 261 -4.69 -13.31 -26.19
CA ASN A 261 -5.39 -14.27 -25.34
C ASN A 261 -4.60 -14.47 -24.04
N HIS A 262 -5.15 -13.94 -22.94
CA HIS A 262 -4.61 -14.03 -21.59
C HIS A 262 -5.51 -14.84 -20.64
N LEU A 263 -6.26 -15.80 -21.18
CA LEU A 263 -7.08 -16.71 -20.37
C LEU A 263 -6.21 -17.50 -19.40
N ILE A 264 -6.67 -17.57 -18.16
CA ILE A 264 -6.07 -18.39 -17.10
C ILE A 264 -6.96 -19.59 -16.82
N ASP A 265 -6.40 -20.64 -16.25
CA ASP A 265 -7.17 -21.78 -15.76
C ASP A 265 -8.17 -21.33 -14.68
N LYS A 266 -9.35 -21.92 -14.69
CA LYS A 266 -10.37 -21.63 -13.67
C LYS A 266 -9.85 -22.06 -12.30
N PRO A 267 -9.93 -21.20 -11.28
CA PRO A 267 -9.62 -21.58 -9.91
C PRO A 267 -10.47 -22.77 -9.46
N LYS A 268 -9.94 -23.56 -8.52
CA LYS A 268 -10.62 -24.77 -7.99
C LYS A 268 -12.07 -24.53 -7.58
N ASP A 269 -12.33 -23.40 -6.92
CA ASP A 269 -13.65 -23.08 -6.37
C ASP A 269 -14.47 -22.11 -7.25
N TYR A 270 -14.09 -21.95 -8.53
CA TYR A 270 -14.75 -21.03 -9.46
C TYR A 270 -16.26 -21.25 -9.55
N ALA A 271 -16.72 -22.49 -9.68
CA ALA A 271 -18.14 -22.83 -9.82
C ALA A 271 -18.94 -22.54 -8.55
N TYR A 272 -18.32 -22.65 -7.37
CA TYR A 272 -18.92 -22.26 -6.09
C TYR A 272 -19.14 -20.76 -6.03
N TRP A 273 -18.08 -19.96 -6.22
CA TRP A 273 -18.15 -18.51 -6.16
C TRP A 273 -19.10 -17.90 -7.19
N GLN A 274 -19.17 -18.48 -8.39
CA GLN A 274 -20.08 -18.04 -9.44
C GLN A 274 -21.55 -18.17 -9.06
N LYS A 275 -21.89 -19.10 -8.18
CA LYS A 275 -23.29 -19.41 -7.78
C LYS A 275 -23.63 -18.90 -6.39
N LEU A 276 -22.66 -18.49 -5.61
CA LEU A 276 -22.86 -18.10 -4.21
C LEU A 276 -23.87 -16.95 -4.10
N VAL A 277 -24.89 -17.19 -3.31
CA VAL A 277 -25.79 -16.16 -2.78
C VAL A 277 -25.44 -16.02 -1.30
N PRO A 278 -24.96 -14.84 -0.83
CA PRO A 278 -24.65 -14.63 0.57
C PRO A 278 -25.88 -14.78 1.46
N ASP A 279 -25.73 -15.51 2.56
CA ASP A 279 -26.75 -15.60 3.61
C ASP A 279 -26.56 -14.46 4.60
N LEU A 280 -27.24 -13.35 4.34
CA LEU A 280 -27.14 -12.12 5.12
C LEU A 280 -28.51 -11.64 5.61
N THR A 281 -28.50 -10.81 6.66
CA THR A 281 -29.68 -10.13 7.17
C THR A 281 -29.42 -8.61 7.15
N PRO A 282 -30.19 -7.83 6.36
CA PRO A 282 -31.21 -8.26 5.39
C PRO A 282 -30.65 -9.09 4.23
N ALA A 283 -31.52 -9.89 3.60
CA ALA A 283 -31.10 -10.82 2.55
C ALA A 283 -30.44 -10.10 1.37
N TRP A 284 -29.31 -10.65 0.90
CA TRP A 284 -28.65 -10.16 -0.30
C TRP A 284 -29.52 -10.44 -1.55
N PRO A 285 -29.68 -9.48 -2.48
CA PRO A 285 -30.66 -9.59 -3.56
C PRO A 285 -30.23 -10.48 -4.74
N GLY A 286 -29.31 -11.40 -4.58
CA GLY A 286 -28.87 -12.27 -5.65
C GLY A 286 -27.49 -12.89 -5.43
N LYS A 287 -26.78 -13.18 -6.51
CA LYS A 287 -25.43 -13.75 -6.46
C LYS A 287 -24.42 -12.71 -5.98
N LEU A 288 -23.40 -13.14 -5.22
CA LEU A 288 -22.31 -12.28 -4.78
C LEU A 288 -21.64 -11.58 -5.96
N LEU A 289 -21.35 -12.31 -7.03
CA LEU A 289 -20.71 -11.78 -8.25
C LEU A 289 -21.76 -11.36 -9.29
N SER A 290 -22.61 -10.40 -8.93
CA SER A 290 -23.72 -9.95 -9.78
C SER A 290 -23.42 -8.70 -10.62
N LEU A 291 -22.22 -8.09 -10.50
CA LEU A 291 -21.91 -6.80 -11.13
C LEU A 291 -23.00 -5.76 -10.89
N SER A 292 -23.46 -5.67 -9.66
CA SER A 292 -24.41 -4.65 -9.21
C SER A 292 -24.03 -4.14 -7.83
N TYR A 293 -24.48 -2.94 -7.50
CA TYR A 293 -24.34 -2.34 -6.20
C TYR A 293 -25.58 -1.53 -5.85
N SER A 294 -25.80 -1.25 -4.58
CA SER A 294 -26.87 -0.37 -4.16
C SER A 294 -26.51 1.09 -4.40
N ASN A 295 -27.38 1.82 -5.06
CA ASN A 295 -27.24 3.27 -5.14
C ASN A 295 -27.39 3.86 -3.72
N PRO A 296 -26.42 4.61 -3.20
CA PRO A 296 -26.44 5.07 -1.81
C PRO A 296 -27.59 6.04 -1.49
N SER A 297 -28.11 6.73 -2.50
CA SER A 297 -29.21 7.70 -2.31
C SER A 297 -30.59 7.07 -2.42
N THR A 298 -30.75 6.08 -3.31
CA THR A 298 -32.08 5.49 -3.61
C THR A 298 -32.23 4.07 -3.07
N LEU A 299 -31.12 3.45 -2.65
CA LEU A 299 -31.02 2.04 -2.23
C LEU A 299 -31.45 1.03 -3.31
N GLN A 300 -31.66 1.49 -4.54
CA GLN A 300 -32.01 0.62 -5.65
C GLN A 300 -30.76 0.00 -6.29
N PRO A 301 -30.87 -1.24 -6.78
CA PRO A 301 -29.76 -1.88 -7.51
C PRO A 301 -29.34 -1.06 -8.72
N LYS A 302 -28.04 -0.82 -8.87
CA LYS A 302 -27.45 -0.17 -10.04
C LYS A 302 -26.43 -1.12 -10.68
N ALA A 303 -26.51 -1.27 -12.00
CA ALA A 303 -25.61 -2.15 -12.72
C ALA A 303 -24.19 -1.58 -12.80
N LEU A 304 -23.22 -2.47 -12.68
CA LEU A 304 -21.80 -2.23 -12.98
C LEU A 304 -21.48 -2.82 -14.35
N GLY A 305 -20.61 -2.17 -15.09
CA GLY A 305 -20.08 -2.68 -16.34
C GLY A 305 -18.58 -2.65 -16.37
N PHE A 306 -18.03 -3.37 -17.31
CA PHE A 306 -16.60 -3.41 -17.53
C PHE A 306 -16.34 -3.35 -19.03
N ASP A 307 -16.26 -2.14 -19.58
CA ASP A 307 -15.97 -1.89 -20.99
C ASP A 307 -14.56 -1.29 -21.15
N PRO A 308 -13.59 -2.08 -21.62
CA PRO A 308 -12.21 -1.63 -21.79
C PRO A 308 -12.04 -0.56 -22.89
N THR A 309 -13.03 -0.35 -23.76
CA THR A 309 -12.99 0.75 -24.73
C THR A 309 -13.16 2.11 -24.08
N GLY A 310 -13.61 2.15 -22.81
CA GLY A 310 -13.84 3.37 -22.06
C GLY A 310 -15.07 4.16 -22.47
N LYS A 311 -15.88 3.65 -23.40
CA LYS A 311 -17.10 4.34 -23.86
C LYS A 311 -18.15 4.40 -22.72
N PRO A 312 -18.95 5.48 -22.67
CA PRO A 312 -20.09 5.53 -21.78
C PRO A 312 -21.06 4.38 -22.07
N THR A 313 -21.48 3.66 -21.02
CA THR A 313 -22.37 2.50 -21.12
C THR A 313 -23.77 2.81 -20.60
N GLY A 314 -24.29 3.98 -20.91
CA GLY A 314 -25.60 4.46 -20.44
C GLY A 314 -25.61 4.77 -18.95
N GLN A 315 -26.55 4.21 -18.18
CA GLN A 315 -26.66 4.41 -16.72
C GLN A 315 -25.70 3.53 -15.90
N MET A 316 -24.97 2.65 -16.54
CA MET A 316 -24.08 1.69 -15.91
C MET A 316 -22.74 2.36 -15.52
N LEU A 317 -22.25 2.11 -14.32
CA LEU A 317 -20.92 2.54 -13.92
C LEU A 317 -19.87 1.66 -14.61
N ASN A 318 -19.05 2.25 -15.48
CA ASN A 318 -17.97 1.53 -16.14
C ASN A 318 -16.75 1.40 -15.19
N LEU A 319 -16.55 0.21 -14.67
CA LEU A 319 -15.44 -0.09 -13.74
C LEU A 319 -14.06 0.08 -14.40
N TRP A 320 -13.95 -0.04 -15.72
CA TRP A 320 -12.71 0.24 -16.43
C TRP A 320 -12.23 1.68 -16.24
N ASN A 321 -13.16 2.64 -16.27
CA ASN A 321 -12.84 4.05 -16.09
C ASN A 321 -12.86 4.48 -14.62
N TYR A 322 -13.43 3.72 -13.72
CA TYR A 322 -13.71 4.16 -12.36
C TYR A 322 -12.43 4.51 -11.60
N ARG A 323 -11.46 3.58 -11.58
CA ARG A 323 -10.15 3.75 -10.95
C ARG A 323 -9.00 3.62 -11.95
N ARG A 324 -9.18 4.14 -13.14
CA ARG A 324 -8.17 4.10 -14.18
C ARG A 324 -6.97 4.95 -13.78
N ILE A 325 -5.79 4.35 -13.73
CA ILE A 325 -4.54 5.00 -13.28
C ILE A 325 -3.73 5.62 -14.42
N ILE A 326 -4.02 5.25 -15.66
CA ILE A 326 -3.40 5.83 -16.86
C ILE A 326 -4.43 5.95 -17.98
N ASP A 327 -4.52 7.13 -18.60
CA ASP A 327 -5.34 7.36 -19.78
C ASP A 327 -4.44 7.63 -20.98
N ARG A 328 -4.38 6.69 -21.91
CA ARG A 328 -3.52 6.78 -23.10
C ARG A 328 -3.74 8.06 -23.91
N ASN A 329 -4.94 8.67 -23.86
CA ASN A 329 -5.25 9.92 -24.54
C ASN A 329 -4.47 11.14 -24.01
N ASN A 330 -3.95 11.06 -22.79
CA ASN A 330 -3.10 12.11 -22.22
C ASN A 330 -1.65 12.07 -22.74
N PHE A 331 -1.26 11.02 -23.45
CA PHE A 331 0.11 10.77 -23.86
C PHE A 331 0.25 10.79 -25.38
N LYS A 332 1.38 11.29 -25.88
CA LYS A 332 1.77 11.18 -27.28
C LYS A 332 1.99 9.70 -27.60
N THR A 333 1.57 9.26 -28.76
CA THR A 333 1.88 7.90 -29.24
C THR A 333 3.40 7.79 -29.37
N VAL A 334 4.03 7.12 -28.45
CA VAL A 334 5.44 6.73 -28.54
C VAL A 334 5.43 5.29 -29.04
N GLU A 335 5.99 5.05 -30.21
CA GLU A 335 6.31 3.68 -30.63
C GLU A 335 7.33 3.15 -29.59
N LEU A 336 6.87 2.32 -28.69
CA LEU A 336 7.75 1.56 -27.80
C LEU A 336 8.52 0.58 -28.69
N ARG A 337 9.77 0.94 -29.02
CA ARG A 337 10.74 0.07 -29.66
C ARG A 337 11.34 -0.90 -28.63
#